data_2f2ca27c42f55888a17826497508793f
#
_entry.id   2f2ca27c42f55888a17826497508793f
#
_cell.length_a   1.000
_cell.length_b   1.000
_cell.length_c   1.000
_cell.angle_alpha   90.00
_cell.angle_beta   90.00
_cell.angle_gamma   90.00
#
_symmetry.space_group_name_H-M   'P 1'
#
loop_
_entity.id
_entity.type
_entity.pdbx_description
1 polymer ?
#
loop_
_entity_poly.entity_id
_entity_poly.type
_entity_poly.pdbx_seq_one_letter_code
_entity_poly.pdbx_strand_id
1 'polypeptide(L)'
;RFAAEAFSHANKMDKRVWGKRGAKIGFAAAGKNWLDLVHALSLLNIDENEAERLGITTYKIGQTFPLDMQGFHEWADGLDLVVVVEEKRKLIEVQIKEALFNDTHRRVYGWHKGGAGMEHGEELFPTRGALDPILIAEKIGGILLEEGRETDGIRAGLEALNEARRSDNAEDIAARLPYYCAGCPHNSSTKVPEGSRAYAGIGCHYMVQWMDRETTGFTHMGGEGANWIGEAPFSNTEHVFQNLGDGTYNHSGVLAIRAAIAAGTNITYKILYNDAVAMTGGQHNEGDLDAYRIVEELKAMGVKNLAVVYDQKEDVDLSRFKGVEIHERAEMPNVQKAYRKHKGVSAIVYIQTCAAEKRRRRKRGLFPDPDKRVFINEDVCEGCGDCGVQSNCVAV
;
A
#
# COMPACT_ATOMS: atom_id res chain seq x y z
N ARG A 1 -7.45 11.46 -26.88
CA ARG A 1 -6.03 11.83 -26.64
C ARG A 1 -5.81 13.29 -27.05
N PHE A 2 -5.93 13.67 -28.34
CA PHE A 2 -5.64 15.03 -28.84
C PHE A 2 -6.44 16.14 -28.13
N ALA A 3 -7.72 15.91 -27.80
CA ALA A 3 -8.52 16.88 -27.06
C ALA A 3 -7.98 17.13 -25.64
N ALA A 4 -7.47 16.08 -24.98
CA ALA A 4 -6.87 16.21 -23.66
C ALA A 4 -5.52 16.94 -23.71
N GLU A 5 -4.70 16.69 -24.72
CA GLU A 5 -3.45 17.42 -24.95
C GLU A 5 -3.74 18.92 -25.20
N ALA A 6 -4.69 19.22 -26.08
CA ALA A 6 -5.09 20.61 -26.37
C ALA A 6 -5.68 21.33 -25.14
N PHE A 7 -6.43 20.58 -24.30
CA PHE A 7 -6.96 21.11 -23.04
C PHE A 7 -5.83 21.43 -22.06
N SER A 8 -4.87 20.51 -21.89
CA SER A 8 -3.70 20.70 -21.01
C SER A 8 -2.90 21.93 -21.44
N HIS A 9 -2.60 22.04 -22.74
CA HIS A 9 -1.87 23.16 -23.31
C HIS A 9 -2.59 24.51 -23.11
N ALA A 10 -3.88 24.57 -23.47
CA ALA A 10 -4.69 25.77 -23.34
C ALA A 10 -4.82 26.26 -21.88
N ASN A 11 -4.87 25.33 -20.93
CA ASN A 11 -5.00 25.63 -19.50
C ASN A 11 -3.64 25.70 -18.77
N LYS A 12 -2.52 25.53 -19.47
CA LYS A 12 -1.16 25.55 -18.92
C LYS A 12 -1.03 24.62 -17.70
N MET A 13 -1.58 23.41 -17.82
CA MET A 13 -1.50 22.41 -16.75
C MET A 13 -0.06 21.99 -16.53
N ASP A 14 0.69 21.81 -17.62
CA ASP A 14 2.12 21.60 -17.61
C ASP A 14 2.82 22.95 -17.81
N LYS A 15 3.87 23.21 -17.02
CA LYS A 15 4.51 24.53 -17.08
C LYS A 15 5.94 24.57 -16.58
N ARG A 16 6.74 25.46 -17.16
CA ARG A 16 7.99 25.91 -16.56
C ARG A 16 7.70 26.59 -15.22
N VAL A 17 8.45 26.25 -14.18
CA VAL A 17 8.32 26.91 -12.85
C VAL A 17 9.58 27.70 -12.53
N TRP A 18 10.76 27.08 -12.61
CA TRP A 18 12.03 27.76 -12.38
C TRP A 18 12.85 27.89 -13.68
N GLY A 19 13.73 28.88 -13.68
CA GLY A 19 14.64 29.13 -14.79
C GLY A 19 13.96 29.77 -16.01
N LYS A 20 14.71 30.00 -17.06
CA LYS A 20 14.28 30.70 -18.29
C LYS A 20 14.64 29.94 -19.55
N ARG A 21 14.16 30.42 -20.69
CA ARG A 21 14.56 29.95 -22.02
C ARG A 21 16.08 30.02 -22.15
N GLY A 22 16.68 29.03 -22.83
CA GLY A 22 18.13 28.96 -23.04
C GLY A 22 18.86 28.23 -21.90
N ALA A 23 18.17 27.74 -20.87
CA ALA A 23 18.74 26.80 -19.93
C ALA A 23 19.29 25.56 -20.66
N LYS A 24 20.25 24.88 -20.04
CA LYS A 24 20.93 23.72 -20.63
C LYS A 24 20.49 22.41 -19.99
N ILE A 25 20.06 22.45 -18.73
CA ILE A 25 19.62 21.29 -17.97
C ILE A 25 18.19 21.51 -17.52
N GLY A 26 17.30 20.55 -17.81
CA GLY A 26 15.89 20.58 -17.43
C GLY A 26 15.52 19.42 -16.53
N PHE A 27 14.82 19.71 -15.45
CA PHE A 27 14.24 18.69 -14.55
C PHE A 27 12.72 18.67 -14.71
N ALA A 28 12.15 17.50 -15.03
CA ALA A 28 10.71 17.32 -15.20
C ALA A 28 10.17 16.35 -14.15
N ALA A 29 9.06 16.71 -13.48
CA ALA A 29 8.41 15.88 -12.48
C ALA A 29 6.92 16.18 -12.35
N ALA A 30 6.16 15.23 -11.81
CA ALA A 30 4.72 15.35 -11.53
C ALA A 30 4.39 15.03 -10.06
N GLY A 31 3.26 15.53 -9.58
CA GLY A 31 2.66 15.15 -8.30
C GLY A 31 3.61 15.29 -7.11
N LYS A 32 3.74 14.22 -6.33
CA LYS A 32 4.67 14.16 -5.18
C LYS A 32 6.11 14.40 -5.61
N ASN A 33 6.57 13.75 -6.67
CA ASN A 33 7.95 13.88 -7.14
C ASN A 33 8.32 15.31 -7.55
N TRP A 34 7.33 16.14 -7.91
CA TRP A 34 7.57 17.57 -8.09
C TRP A 34 7.97 18.27 -6.79
N LEU A 35 7.29 17.96 -5.68
CA LEU A 35 7.61 18.53 -4.36
C LEU A 35 8.96 18.02 -3.86
N ASP A 36 9.22 16.73 -4.07
CA ASP A 36 10.49 16.10 -3.71
C ASP A 36 11.67 16.69 -4.51
N LEU A 37 11.47 16.97 -5.81
CA LEU A 37 12.45 17.65 -6.66
C LEU A 37 12.78 19.05 -6.14
N VAL A 38 11.76 19.84 -5.80
CA VAL A 38 11.96 21.20 -5.26
C VAL A 38 12.71 21.12 -3.91
N HIS A 39 12.35 20.17 -3.06
CA HIS A 39 13.06 19.94 -1.80
C HIS A 39 14.50 19.48 -2.05
N ALA A 40 14.72 18.55 -2.97
CA ALA A 40 16.06 18.09 -3.34
C ALA A 40 16.97 19.23 -3.81
N LEU A 41 16.44 20.13 -4.65
CA LEU A 41 17.17 21.32 -5.07
C LEU A 41 17.50 22.24 -3.88
N SER A 42 16.59 22.41 -2.93
CA SER A 42 16.85 23.20 -1.72
C SER A 42 17.95 22.57 -0.83
N LEU A 43 17.99 21.24 -0.72
CA LEU A 43 19.07 20.51 -0.02
C LEU A 43 20.45 20.72 -0.66
N LEU A 44 20.49 21.02 -1.95
CA LEU A 44 21.71 21.37 -2.69
C LEU A 44 21.98 22.89 -2.68
N ASN A 45 21.25 23.65 -1.88
CA ASN A 45 21.32 25.13 -1.83
C ASN A 45 21.02 25.78 -3.19
N ILE A 46 20.12 25.21 -3.96
CA ILE A 46 19.66 25.74 -5.25
C ILE A 46 18.25 26.28 -5.06
N ASP A 47 18.11 27.59 -5.08
CA ASP A 47 16.85 28.31 -5.21
C ASP A 47 16.57 28.66 -6.69
N GLU A 48 15.50 29.41 -6.95
CA GLU A 48 15.13 29.82 -8.31
C GLU A 48 16.20 30.69 -8.98
N ASN A 49 16.83 31.61 -8.23
CA ASN A 49 17.88 32.49 -8.75
C ASN A 49 19.15 31.70 -9.08
N GLU A 50 19.53 30.80 -8.19
CA GLU A 50 20.70 29.94 -8.39
C GLU A 50 20.45 28.95 -9.55
N ALA A 51 19.26 28.40 -9.67
CA ALA A 51 18.89 27.56 -10.82
C ALA A 51 19.04 28.32 -12.14
N GLU A 52 18.59 29.56 -12.20
CA GLU A 52 18.74 30.41 -13.37
C GLU A 52 20.22 30.69 -13.70
N ARG A 53 21.04 31.01 -12.68
CA ARG A 53 22.49 31.25 -12.81
C ARG A 53 23.24 30.01 -13.33
N LEU A 54 22.83 28.82 -12.89
CA LEU A 54 23.40 27.55 -13.31
C LEU A 54 22.91 27.07 -14.68
N GLY A 55 21.96 27.78 -15.28
CA GLY A 55 21.34 27.36 -16.55
C GLY A 55 20.43 26.13 -16.40
N ILE A 56 19.75 26.04 -15.25
CA ILE A 56 18.81 24.99 -14.89
C ILE A 56 17.38 25.51 -15.08
N THR A 57 16.48 24.67 -15.54
CA THR A 57 15.03 24.94 -15.60
C THR A 57 14.27 23.75 -15.09
N THR A 58 13.06 24.00 -14.54
CA THR A 58 12.19 22.94 -14.07
C THR A 58 10.85 22.96 -14.80
N TYR A 59 10.26 21.78 -14.98
CA TYR A 59 8.95 21.61 -15.63
C TYR A 59 8.03 20.79 -14.75
N LYS A 60 6.98 21.46 -14.28
CA LYS A 60 5.94 20.80 -13.50
C LYS A 60 4.91 20.23 -14.44
N ILE A 61 4.72 18.92 -14.38
CA ILE A 61 3.74 18.20 -15.17
C ILE A 61 2.47 18.04 -14.31
N GLY A 62 1.37 18.63 -14.77
CA GLY A 62 0.05 18.53 -14.15
C GLY A 62 -0.81 17.45 -14.78
N GLN A 63 -0.62 17.15 -16.08
CA GLN A 63 -1.27 16.06 -16.80
C GLN A 63 -0.25 14.99 -17.19
N THR A 64 -0.25 13.87 -16.49
CA THR A 64 0.75 12.80 -16.69
C THR A 64 0.51 11.97 -17.94
N PHE A 65 -0.72 11.94 -18.45
CA PHE A 65 -1.09 11.24 -19.69
C PHE A 65 -2.40 11.75 -20.29
N PRO A 66 -2.45 12.05 -21.58
CA PRO A 66 -1.30 12.25 -22.45
C PRO A 66 -0.51 13.49 -22.05
N LEU A 67 0.80 13.48 -22.23
CA LEU A 67 1.65 14.64 -21.98
C LEU A 67 1.32 15.77 -22.97
N ASP A 68 1.35 17.02 -22.52
CA ASP A 68 1.30 18.19 -23.41
C ASP A 68 2.59 18.28 -24.24
N MET A 69 2.57 17.64 -25.40
CA MET A 69 3.74 17.56 -26.29
C MET A 69 4.19 18.93 -26.77
N GLN A 70 3.27 19.83 -27.08
CA GLN A 70 3.60 21.17 -27.53
C GLN A 70 4.27 21.96 -26.39
N GLY A 71 3.66 22.02 -25.23
CA GLY A 71 4.22 22.71 -24.07
C GLY A 71 5.56 22.12 -23.63
N PHE A 72 5.73 20.81 -23.76
CA PHE A 72 7.02 20.14 -23.49
C PHE A 72 8.09 20.59 -24.49
N HIS A 73 7.81 20.60 -25.80
CA HIS A 73 8.78 21.06 -26.80
C HIS A 73 9.16 22.53 -26.61
N GLU A 74 8.19 23.39 -26.30
CA GLU A 74 8.44 24.82 -26.02
C GLU A 74 9.32 25.01 -24.76
N TRP A 75 9.15 24.16 -23.74
CA TRP A 75 9.99 24.19 -22.55
C TRP A 75 11.39 23.62 -22.82
N ALA A 76 11.46 22.52 -23.55
CA ALA A 76 12.69 21.79 -23.80
C ALA A 76 13.62 22.47 -24.81
N ASP A 77 13.16 23.53 -25.48
CA ASP A 77 13.94 24.27 -26.46
C ASP A 77 15.24 24.83 -25.85
N GLY A 78 16.38 24.45 -26.45
CA GLY A 78 17.72 24.83 -26.00
C GLY A 78 18.33 23.96 -24.90
N LEU A 79 17.62 22.97 -24.37
CA LEU A 79 18.16 22.03 -23.39
C LEU A 79 19.11 21.01 -24.05
N ASP A 80 20.21 20.70 -23.39
CA ASP A 80 21.14 19.63 -23.76
C ASP A 80 20.83 18.34 -22.99
N LEU A 81 20.21 18.46 -21.81
CA LEU A 81 19.85 17.36 -20.92
C LEU A 81 18.46 17.57 -20.31
N VAL A 82 17.62 16.55 -20.38
CA VAL A 82 16.36 16.45 -19.64
C VAL A 82 16.47 15.31 -18.63
N VAL A 83 16.21 15.59 -17.36
CA VAL A 83 16.15 14.61 -16.28
C VAL A 83 14.72 14.46 -15.81
N VAL A 84 14.18 13.26 -15.95
CA VAL A 84 12.81 12.93 -15.52
C VAL A 84 12.84 12.30 -14.14
N VAL A 85 12.28 12.98 -13.15
CA VAL A 85 12.19 12.48 -11.78
C VAL A 85 10.83 11.77 -11.62
N GLU A 86 10.86 10.47 -11.76
CA GLU A 86 9.67 9.61 -11.74
C GLU A 86 9.94 8.30 -11.00
N GLU A 87 8.98 7.85 -10.18
CA GLU A 87 9.07 6.61 -9.41
C GLU A 87 8.18 5.50 -9.99
N LYS A 88 8.51 4.25 -9.70
CA LYS A 88 7.71 3.04 -9.97
C LYS A 88 7.51 2.67 -11.44
N ARG A 89 7.23 3.60 -12.33
CA ARG A 89 6.96 3.34 -13.75
C ARG A 89 7.46 4.48 -14.63
N LYS A 90 7.83 4.16 -15.86
CA LYS A 90 8.30 5.12 -16.87
C LYS A 90 7.15 5.74 -17.67
N LEU A 91 6.15 6.32 -17.02
CA LEU A 91 5.00 6.87 -17.73
C LEU A 91 5.33 8.19 -18.45
N ILE A 92 6.04 9.07 -17.75
CA ILE A 92 6.45 10.38 -18.27
C ILE A 92 7.72 10.25 -19.13
N GLU A 93 8.73 9.50 -18.63
CA GLU A 93 9.99 9.27 -19.30
C GLU A 93 9.79 8.73 -20.73
N VAL A 94 8.89 7.74 -20.89
CA VAL A 94 8.61 7.14 -22.22
C VAL A 94 8.00 8.17 -23.17
N GLN A 95 7.04 8.98 -22.72
CA GLN A 95 6.42 10.00 -23.55
C GLN A 95 7.41 11.10 -23.94
N ILE A 96 8.31 11.49 -23.03
CA ILE A 96 9.39 12.46 -23.33
C ILE A 96 10.36 11.89 -24.36
N LYS A 97 10.76 10.62 -24.21
CA LYS A 97 11.62 9.94 -25.19
C LYS A 97 10.94 9.80 -26.55
N GLU A 98 9.63 9.52 -26.59
CA GLU A 98 8.83 9.50 -27.81
C GLU A 98 8.81 10.90 -28.49
N ALA A 99 8.58 11.96 -27.70
CA ALA A 99 8.59 13.33 -28.19
C ALA A 99 9.94 13.74 -28.79
N LEU A 100 11.03 13.23 -28.26
CA LEU A 100 12.40 13.55 -28.66
C LEU A 100 13.03 12.47 -29.57
N PHE A 101 12.26 11.54 -30.13
CA PHE A 101 12.78 10.40 -30.89
C PHE A 101 13.73 10.78 -32.05
N ASN A 102 13.45 11.87 -32.71
CA ASN A 102 14.28 12.38 -33.82
C ASN A 102 15.33 13.40 -33.37
N ASP A 103 15.42 13.70 -32.07
CA ASP A 103 16.38 14.64 -31.51
C ASP A 103 17.61 13.88 -31.00
N THR A 104 18.66 13.85 -31.80
CA THR A 104 19.90 13.12 -31.49
C THR A 104 20.89 13.88 -30.61
N HIS A 105 20.59 15.16 -30.33
CA HIS A 105 21.49 16.02 -29.55
C HIS A 105 21.10 16.10 -28.07
N ARG A 106 19.86 15.82 -27.73
CA ARG A 106 19.34 15.98 -26.38
C ARG A 106 19.36 14.66 -25.63
N ARG A 107 20.01 14.66 -24.48
CA ARG A 107 20.07 13.49 -23.59
C ARG A 107 18.84 13.47 -22.70
N VAL A 108 18.29 12.27 -22.44
CA VAL A 108 17.18 12.06 -21.50
C VAL A 108 17.59 11.04 -20.46
N TYR A 109 17.64 11.47 -19.21
CA TYR A 109 17.86 10.63 -18.04
C TYR A 109 16.54 10.43 -17.30
N GLY A 110 16.34 9.26 -16.76
CA GLY A 110 15.17 8.89 -15.96
C GLY A 110 15.54 7.78 -14.99
N TRP A 111 14.99 6.57 -15.15
CA TRP A 111 15.41 5.42 -14.35
C TRP A 111 16.89 5.07 -14.57
N HIS A 112 17.39 5.34 -15.76
CA HIS A 112 18.79 5.11 -16.09
C HIS A 112 19.40 6.38 -16.65
N LYS A 113 20.69 6.50 -16.41
CA LYS A 113 21.53 7.56 -16.91
C LYS A 113 22.12 7.16 -18.26
N GLY A 114 21.43 7.50 -19.32
CA GLY A 114 21.83 7.09 -20.66
C GLY A 114 21.54 5.61 -20.94
N GLY A 115 22.18 5.08 -21.94
CA GLY A 115 22.02 3.71 -22.40
C GLY A 115 21.11 3.61 -23.62
N ALA A 116 21.70 3.07 -24.71
CA ALA A 116 20.97 2.65 -25.88
C ALA A 116 21.06 1.13 -25.96
N GLY A 117 19.94 0.49 -26.32
CA GLY A 117 19.91 -0.96 -26.50
C GLY A 117 19.59 -1.77 -25.25
N MET A 118 20.05 -3.02 -25.24
CA MET A 118 19.76 -3.99 -24.18
C MET A 118 20.62 -3.81 -22.92
N GLU A 119 21.73 -3.10 -23.02
CA GLU A 119 22.51 -2.67 -21.87
C GLU A 119 21.85 -1.40 -21.31
N HIS A 120 21.15 -1.56 -20.22
CA HIS A 120 20.65 -0.42 -19.46
C HIS A 120 21.84 0.35 -18.91
N GLY A 121 21.86 1.67 -19.10
CA GLY A 121 22.85 2.53 -18.49
C GLY A 121 22.79 2.42 -16.94
N GLU A 122 23.67 3.16 -16.28
CA GLU A 122 23.69 3.25 -14.81
C GLU A 122 22.29 3.58 -14.25
N GLU A 123 21.81 2.83 -13.25
CA GLU A 123 20.55 3.11 -12.55
C GLU A 123 20.64 4.46 -11.86
N LEU A 124 19.77 5.37 -12.23
CA LEU A 124 19.69 6.71 -11.64
C LEU A 124 18.65 6.78 -10.55
N PHE A 125 17.38 6.52 -10.90
CA PHE A 125 16.29 6.48 -9.93
C PHE A 125 15.75 5.05 -9.78
N PRO A 126 15.71 4.50 -8.55
CA PRO A 126 15.24 3.14 -8.33
C PRO A 126 13.76 3.00 -8.66
N THR A 127 13.41 1.83 -9.19
CA THR A 127 12.01 1.49 -9.55
C THR A 127 11.22 0.91 -8.38
N ARG A 128 11.89 0.62 -7.27
CA ARG A 128 11.30 0.04 -6.06
C ARG A 128 11.14 1.08 -4.97
N GLY A 129 10.02 1.03 -4.28
CA GLY A 129 9.71 1.96 -3.21
C GLY A 129 9.27 3.33 -3.71
N ALA A 130 9.34 4.32 -2.84
CA ALA A 130 9.14 5.73 -3.15
C ALA A 130 10.48 6.43 -3.26
N LEU A 131 10.60 7.39 -4.17
CA LEU A 131 11.73 8.30 -4.18
C LEU A 131 11.62 9.26 -3.00
N ASP A 132 12.72 9.50 -2.31
CA ASP A 132 12.81 10.53 -1.29
C ASP A 132 13.68 11.72 -1.76
N PRO A 133 13.52 12.92 -1.16
CA PRO A 133 14.26 14.09 -1.55
C PRO A 133 15.77 13.96 -1.38
N ILE A 134 16.25 13.18 -0.43
CA ILE A 134 17.69 12.96 -0.16
C ILE A 134 18.33 12.22 -1.34
N LEU A 135 17.70 11.09 -1.73
CA LEU A 135 18.19 10.33 -2.89
C LEU A 135 18.15 11.16 -4.16
N ILE A 136 17.07 11.92 -4.37
CA ILE A 136 16.94 12.80 -5.53
C ILE A 136 18.06 13.86 -5.52
N ALA A 137 18.34 14.47 -4.37
CA ALA A 137 19.39 15.48 -4.20
C ALA A 137 20.78 14.90 -4.52
N GLU A 138 21.11 13.71 -4.01
CA GLU A 138 22.37 13.05 -4.30
C GLU A 138 22.55 12.77 -5.79
N LYS A 139 21.52 12.23 -6.44
CA LYS A 139 21.55 11.91 -7.88
C LYS A 139 21.65 13.17 -8.74
N ILE A 140 20.85 14.20 -8.43
CA ILE A 140 20.88 15.49 -9.13
C ILE A 140 22.22 16.19 -8.89
N GLY A 141 22.69 16.23 -7.65
CA GLY A 141 23.99 16.80 -7.31
C GLY A 141 25.12 16.15 -8.12
N GLY A 142 25.14 14.83 -8.20
CA GLY A 142 26.11 14.09 -9.03
C GLY A 142 26.02 14.48 -10.52
N ILE A 143 24.82 14.58 -11.08
CA ILE A 143 24.63 15.03 -12.47
C ILE A 143 25.18 16.45 -12.66
N LEU A 144 24.88 17.37 -11.74
CA LEU A 144 25.32 18.75 -11.82
C LEU A 144 26.86 18.88 -11.78
N LEU A 145 27.54 18.06 -10.95
CA LEU A 145 28.99 17.99 -10.93
C LEU A 145 29.55 17.51 -12.28
N GLU A 146 28.99 16.44 -12.83
CA GLU A 146 29.39 15.89 -14.14
C GLU A 146 29.18 16.88 -15.29
N GLU A 147 28.10 17.67 -15.23
CA GLU A 147 27.78 18.71 -16.22
C GLU A 147 28.57 20.03 -15.99
N GLY A 148 29.51 20.04 -15.06
CA GLY A 148 30.33 21.20 -14.75
C GLY A 148 29.56 22.37 -14.11
N ARG A 149 28.47 22.07 -13.42
CA ARG A 149 27.60 23.03 -12.71
C ARG A 149 27.89 23.04 -11.21
N GLU A 150 29.14 22.87 -10.86
CA GLU A 150 29.60 22.82 -9.49
C GLU A 150 29.59 24.19 -8.81
N THR A 151 29.10 24.25 -7.56
CA THR A 151 29.18 25.42 -6.69
C THR A 151 29.52 24.99 -5.26
N ASP A 152 29.99 25.93 -4.46
CA ASP A 152 30.24 25.68 -3.02
C ASP A 152 28.95 25.27 -2.30
N GLY A 153 27.79 25.82 -2.70
CA GLY A 153 26.48 25.45 -2.17
C GLY A 153 26.13 23.98 -2.46
N ILE A 154 26.33 23.52 -3.69
CA ILE A 154 26.08 22.11 -4.09
C ILE A 154 27.03 21.16 -3.34
N ARG A 155 28.30 21.50 -3.24
CA ARG A 155 29.27 20.70 -2.47
C ARG A 155 28.87 20.59 -0.99
N ALA A 156 28.57 21.72 -0.36
CA ALA A 156 28.15 21.75 1.03
C ALA A 156 26.86 20.95 1.26
N GLY A 157 25.89 21.04 0.36
CA GLY A 157 24.68 20.24 0.40
C GLY A 157 24.95 18.73 0.33
N LEU A 158 25.78 18.29 -0.64
CA LEU A 158 26.16 16.88 -0.78
C LEU A 158 26.95 16.37 0.43
N GLU A 159 27.84 17.19 0.99
CA GLU A 159 28.59 16.83 2.21
C GLU A 159 27.67 16.66 3.42
N ALA A 160 26.73 17.59 3.63
CA ALA A 160 25.74 17.52 4.70
C ALA A 160 24.86 16.26 4.56
N LEU A 161 24.46 15.88 3.34
CA LEU A 161 23.70 14.65 3.10
C LEU A 161 24.52 13.40 3.44
N ASN A 162 25.80 13.37 3.07
CA ASN A 162 26.70 12.27 3.41
C ASN A 162 26.94 12.14 4.92
N GLU A 163 27.06 13.27 5.62
CA GLU A 163 27.22 13.27 7.07
C GLU A 163 25.94 12.78 7.77
N ALA A 164 24.77 13.26 7.33
CA ALA A 164 23.49 12.76 7.84
C ALA A 164 23.34 11.25 7.68
N ARG A 165 23.71 10.67 6.54
CA ARG A 165 23.69 9.21 6.34
C ARG A 165 24.65 8.46 7.26
N ARG A 166 25.82 9.02 7.56
CA ARG A 166 26.77 8.38 8.49
C ARG A 166 26.23 8.39 9.93
N SER A 167 25.48 9.42 10.31
CA SER A 167 24.87 9.53 11.64
C SER A 167 23.61 8.67 11.77
N ASP A 168 22.93 8.35 10.66
CA ASP A 168 21.67 7.60 10.63
C ASP A 168 21.90 6.06 10.73
N ASN A 169 23.15 5.60 10.87
CA ASN A 169 23.47 4.21 11.23
C ASN A 169 23.25 3.88 12.71
N ALA A 170 22.63 4.76 13.49
CA ALA A 170 22.13 4.42 14.81
C ALA A 170 20.97 3.41 14.62
N GLU A 171 21.09 2.25 15.25
CA GLU A 171 20.00 1.26 15.31
C GLU A 171 18.71 1.98 15.68
N ASP A 172 17.68 1.75 14.90
CA ASP A 172 16.34 2.32 15.11
C ASP A 172 15.83 1.84 16.48
N ILE A 173 16.07 2.64 17.52
CA ILE A 173 15.80 2.29 18.94
C ILE A 173 14.32 2.04 19.16
N ALA A 174 13.43 2.48 18.27
CA ALA A 174 11.99 2.24 18.34
C ALA A 174 11.30 2.37 16.97
N ALA A 175 11.39 1.34 16.14
CA ALA A 175 10.53 1.25 14.96
C ALA A 175 9.06 1.10 15.40
N ARG A 176 8.19 2.00 14.92
CA ARG A 176 6.73 1.87 15.13
C ARG A 176 6.18 0.81 14.19
N LEU A 177 5.91 -0.37 14.72
CA LEU A 177 5.23 -1.41 13.98
C LEU A 177 3.71 -1.17 13.99
N PRO A 178 2.98 -1.50 12.89
CA PRO A 178 1.53 -1.47 12.86
C PRO A 178 0.93 -2.44 13.88
N TYR A 179 -0.05 -1.98 14.66
CA TYR A 179 -0.78 -2.77 15.64
C TYR A 179 -2.27 -2.71 15.41
N TYR A 180 -3.01 -3.74 15.88
CA TYR A 180 -4.46 -3.68 15.94
C TYR A 180 -4.92 -2.78 17.10
N CYS A 181 -6.09 -2.18 16.91
CA CYS A 181 -6.74 -1.43 17.98
C CYS A 181 -7.03 -2.32 19.20
N ALA A 182 -7.07 -1.72 20.40
CA ALA A 182 -7.53 -2.42 21.61
C ALA A 182 -8.94 -2.97 21.42
N GLY A 183 -9.13 -4.28 21.64
CA GLY A 183 -10.39 -4.98 21.41
C GLY A 183 -10.75 -5.21 19.94
N CYS A 184 -9.79 -5.08 19.04
CA CYS A 184 -10.00 -5.32 17.62
C CYS A 184 -10.35 -6.80 17.34
N PRO A 185 -11.37 -7.08 16.50
CA PRO A 185 -11.72 -8.44 16.10
C PRO A 185 -10.54 -9.21 15.48
N HIS A 186 -9.65 -8.50 14.79
CA HIS A 186 -8.51 -9.12 14.11
C HIS A 186 -7.46 -9.71 15.06
N ASN A 187 -7.46 -9.32 16.33
CA ASN A 187 -6.60 -9.95 17.34
C ASN A 187 -6.89 -11.45 17.51
N SER A 188 -8.13 -11.87 17.34
CA SER A 188 -8.54 -13.28 17.38
C SER A 188 -8.62 -13.91 15.99
N SER A 189 -9.25 -13.22 15.03
CA SER A 189 -9.58 -13.79 13.73
C SER A 189 -8.37 -14.03 12.82
N THR A 190 -7.26 -13.32 13.01
CA THR A 190 -6.05 -13.51 12.18
C THR A 190 -5.09 -14.59 12.71
N LYS A 191 -5.28 -15.08 13.95
CA LYS A 191 -4.52 -16.23 14.42
C LYS A 191 -4.94 -17.48 13.65
N VAL A 192 -3.98 -18.33 13.31
CA VAL A 192 -4.22 -19.62 12.66
C VAL A 192 -3.63 -20.76 13.49
N PRO A 193 -4.08 -22.00 13.34
CA PRO A 193 -3.51 -23.15 14.05
C PRO A 193 -2.04 -23.35 13.67
N GLU A 194 -1.25 -23.82 14.62
CA GLU A 194 0.16 -24.17 14.40
C GLU A 194 0.35 -25.07 13.18
N GLY A 195 1.41 -24.81 12.40
CA GLY A 195 1.70 -25.49 11.15
C GLY A 195 0.71 -25.16 10.02
N SER A 196 -0.11 -24.13 10.16
CA SER A 196 -0.94 -23.59 9.08
C SER A 196 -0.24 -22.42 8.41
N ARG A 197 -0.65 -22.11 7.19
CA ARG A 197 -0.24 -20.92 6.44
C ARG A 197 -1.47 -20.07 6.13
N ALA A 198 -1.32 -18.75 6.18
CA ALA A 198 -2.38 -17.83 5.81
C ALA A 198 -1.86 -16.73 4.87
N TYR A 199 -2.79 -16.16 4.11
CA TYR A 199 -2.61 -14.93 3.35
C TYR A 199 -3.37 -13.78 3.98
N ALA A 200 -2.78 -12.60 3.94
CA ALA A 200 -3.47 -11.37 4.30
C ALA A 200 -4.41 -10.93 3.17
N GLY A 201 -5.52 -10.33 3.55
CA GLY A 201 -6.34 -9.55 2.62
C GLY A 201 -6.07 -8.06 2.80
N ILE A 202 -6.67 -7.21 1.97
CA ILE A 202 -6.53 -5.76 2.03
C ILE A 202 -7.58 -5.18 2.98
N GLY A 203 -7.13 -4.53 4.04
CA GLY A 203 -7.93 -3.95 5.13
C GLY A 203 -7.09 -3.91 6.41
N CYS A 204 -7.68 -3.58 7.57
CA CYS A 204 -6.95 -3.56 8.84
C CYS A 204 -6.27 -4.90 9.16
N HIS A 205 -6.85 -6.01 8.73
CA HIS A 205 -6.26 -7.35 8.90
C HIS A 205 -4.96 -7.56 8.10
N TYR A 206 -4.64 -6.69 7.15
CA TYR A 206 -3.35 -6.69 6.46
C TYR A 206 -2.16 -6.52 7.42
N MET A 207 -2.35 -5.78 8.52
CA MET A 207 -1.29 -5.54 9.50
C MET A 207 -0.74 -6.82 10.15
N VAL A 208 -1.42 -7.96 10.01
CA VAL A 208 -0.92 -9.27 10.47
C VAL A 208 0.44 -9.64 9.87
N GLN A 209 0.82 -9.06 8.74
CA GLN A 209 2.10 -9.33 8.09
C GLN A 209 3.32 -8.85 8.89
N TRP A 210 3.12 -7.89 9.82
CA TRP A 210 4.14 -7.45 10.76
C TRP A 210 4.05 -8.14 12.12
N MET A 211 3.25 -9.21 12.20
CA MET A 211 3.05 -10.00 13.41
C MET A 211 3.49 -11.43 13.14
N ASP A 212 4.05 -12.09 14.13
CA ASP A 212 4.43 -13.51 14.02
C ASP A 212 3.19 -14.41 14.14
N ARG A 213 2.45 -14.56 13.04
CA ARG A 213 1.16 -15.28 12.98
C ARG A 213 0.99 -16.14 11.73
N GLU A 214 2.07 -16.68 11.19
CA GLU A 214 2.05 -17.59 10.03
C GLU A 214 1.30 -17.02 8.80
N THR A 215 1.20 -15.69 8.71
CA THR A 215 0.54 -15.02 7.60
C THR A 215 1.57 -14.32 6.73
N THR A 216 1.76 -14.83 5.51
CA THR A 216 2.78 -14.34 4.58
C THR A 216 2.18 -14.13 3.20
N GLY A 217 2.42 -12.96 2.63
CA GLY A 217 1.94 -12.64 1.30
C GLY A 217 0.51 -12.09 1.26
N PHE A 218 0.21 -11.43 0.17
CA PHE A 218 -1.07 -10.79 -0.11
C PHE A 218 -1.23 -10.59 -1.63
N THR A 219 -2.44 -10.26 -2.05
CA THR A 219 -2.72 -9.77 -3.41
C THR A 219 -3.40 -8.41 -3.35
N HIS A 220 -3.78 -7.85 -4.50
CA HIS A 220 -4.63 -6.66 -4.55
C HIS A 220 -6.05 -6.95 -4.04
N MET A 221 -6.77 -5.91 -3.66
CA MET A 221 -8.17 -5.97 -3.24
C MET A 221 -9.03 -6.64 -4.31
N GLY A 222 -9.73 -7.71 -3.92
CA GLY A 222 -10.59 -8.51 -4.80
C GLY A 222 -9.90 -9.72 -5.43
N GLY A 223 -8.58 -9.83 -5.30
CA GLY A 223 -7.80 -11.00 -5.76
C GLY A 223 -7.42 -11.97 -4.63
N GLU A 224 -7.96 -11.77 -3.44
CA GLU A 224 -7.62 -12.56 -2.26
C GLU A 224 -7.88 -14.05 -2.47
N GLY A 225 -6.84 -14.86 -2.37
CA GLY A 225 -6.84 -16.30 -2.62
C GLY A 225 -6.53 -16.71 -4.06
N ALA A 226 -6.57 -15.79 -5.03
CA ALA A 226 -6.22 -16.10 -6.42
C ALA A 226 -4.75 -16.50 -6.60
N ASN A 227 -3.84 -15.92 -5.80
CA ASN A 227 -2.44 -16.30 -5.75
C ASN A 227 -2.26 -17.78 -5.36
N TRP A 228 -3.06 -18.27 -4.38
CA TRP A 228 -2.99 -19.67 -3.97
C TRP A 228 -3.49 -20.64 -5.05
N ILE A 229 -4.44 -20.23 -5.88
CA ILE A 229 -4.87 -21.06 -7.02
C ILE A 229 -3.68 -21.37 -7.94
N GLY A 230 -2.84 -20.38 -8.19
CA GLY A 230 -1.65 -20.55 -9.04
C GLY A 230 -0.49 -21.25 -8.32
N GLU A 231 -0.34 -21.05 -7.01
CA GLU A 231 0.76 -21.58 -6.20
C GLU A 231 0.52 -23.05 -5.77
N ALA A 232 -0.71 -23.42 -5.44
CA ALA A 232 -1.05 -24.70 -4.86
C ALA A 232 -0.51 -25.92 -5.64
N PRO A 233 -0.54 -25.97 -6.98
CA PRO A 233 0.00 -27.10 -7.75
C PRO A 233 1.51 -27.31 -7.59
N PHE A 234 2.24 -26.29 -7.14
CA PHE A 234 3.70 -26.29 -7.03
C PHE A 234 4.19 -26.24 -5.57
N SER A 235 3.27 -26.25 -4.60
CA SER A 235 3.56 -26.12 -3.18
C SER A 235 3.42 -27.45 -2.43
N ASN A 236 4.26 -27.69 -1.44
CA ASN A 236 4.09 -28.77 -0.49
C ASN A 236 3.04 -28.45 0.60
N THR A 237 2.53 -27.21 0.65
CA THR A 237 1.44 -26.81 1.54
C THR A 237 0.13 -27.36 1.02
N GLU A 238 -0.59 -28.14 1.80
CA GLU A 238 -1.84 -28.74 1.36
C GLU A 238 -3.05 -27.82 1.45
N HIS A 239 -3.00 -26.81 2.32
CA HIS A 239 -4.12 -25.93 2.63
C HIS A 239 -3.64 -24.56 3.12
N VAL A 240 -4.38 -23.49 2.80
CA VAL A 240 -4.13 -22.16 3.32
C VAL A 240 -5.41 -21.51 3.85
N PHE A 241 -5.25 -20.58 4.79
CA PHE A 241 -6.32 -19.66 5.19
C PHE A 241 -6.18 -18.34 4.42
N GLN A 242 -7.27 -17.78 3.96
CA GLN A 242 -7.31 -16.47 3.34
C GLN A 242 -8.17 -15.51 4.16
N ASN A 243 -7.56 -14.46 4.69
CA ASN A 243 -8.30 -13.39 5.35
C ASN A 243 -8.93 -12.48 4.29
N LEU A 244 -10.23 -12.20 4.41
CA LEU A 244 -10.99 -11.36 3.49
C LEU A 244 -11.96 -10.47 4.29
N GLY A 245 -11.82 -9.16 4.17
CA GLY A 245 -12.74 -8.22 4.83
C GLY A 245 -14.10 -8.18 4.15
N ASP A 246 -15.14 -7.81 4.92
CA ASP A 246 -16.51 -7.67 4.43
C ASP A 246 -16.64 -6.61 3.33
N GLY A 247 -15.95 -5.48 3.44
CA GLY A 247 -15.92 -4.47 2.40
C GLY A 247 -15.33 -4.97 1.09
N THR A 248 -14.21 -5.71 1.14
CA THR A 248 -13.62 -6.32 -0.04
C THR A 248 -14.47 -7.43 -0.60
N TYR A 249 -15.07 -8.26 0.26
CA TYR A 249 -16.03 -9.29 -0.16
C TYR A 249 -17.15 -8.68 -0.99
N ASN A 250 -17.78 -7.61 -0.49
CA ASN A 250 -18.85 -6.90 -1.18
C ASN A 250 -18.40 -6.26 -2.49
N HIS A 251 -17.22 -5.64 -2.49
CA HIS A 251 -16.70 -4.93 -3.65
C HIS A 251 -16.31 -5.88 -4.79
N SER A 252 -15.54 -6.94 -4.52
CA SER A 252 -14.94 -7.76 -5.58
C SER A 252 -14.43 -9.14 -5.16
N GLY A 253 -14.27 -9.41 -3.86
CA GLY A 253 -13.67 -10.65 -3.35
C GLY A 253 -14.42 -11.94 -3.74
N VAL A 254 -15.71 -11.84 -4.01
CA VAL A 254 -16.55 -12.95 -4.49
C VAL A 254 -16.00 -13.61 -5.75
N LEU A 255 -15.37 -12.84 -6.64
CA LEU A 255 -14.80 -13.38 -7.89
C LEU A 255 -13.64 -14.35 -7.64
N ALA A 256 -12.78 -14.02 -6.66
CA ALA A 256 -11.66 -14.88 -6.26
C ALA A 256 -12.17 -16.18 -5.61
N ILE A 257 -13.22 -16.13 -4.80
CA ILE A 257 -13.87 -17.32 -4.22
C ILE A 257 -14.43 -18.22 -5.33
N ARG A 258 -15.11 -17.67 -6.32
CA ARG A 258 -15.62 -18.40 -7.49
C ARG A 258 -14.50 -19.08 -8.27
N ALA A 259 -13.40 -18.38 -8.49
CA ALA A 259 -12.22 -18.94 -9.16
C ALA A 259 -11.62 -20.10 -8.36
N ALA A 260 -11.51 -19.96 -7.03
CA ALA A 260 -11.01 -21.03 -6.16
C ALA A 260 -11.92 -22.27 -6.16
N ILE A 261 -13.24 -22.09 -6.19
CA ILE A 261 -14.22 -23.19 -6.32
C ILE A 261 -14.03 -23.90 -7.66
N ALA A 262 -13.94 -23.15 -8.75
CA ALA A 262 -13.75 -23.72 -10.08
C ALA A 262 -12.42 -24.49 -10.20
N ALA A 263 -11.37 -24.04 -9.54
CA ALA A 263 -10.07 -24.70 -9.51
C ALA A 263 -10.01 -25.90 -8.55
N GLY A 264 -11.00 -26.07 -7.67
CA GLY A 264 -10.99 -27.13 -6.65
C GLY A 264 -9.88 -26.98 -5.60
N THR A 265 -9.39 -25.76 -5.38
CA THR A 265 -8.24 -25.47 -4.53
C THR A 265 -8.58 -25.63 -3.05
N ASN A 266 -7.68 -26.24 -2.26
CA ASN A 266 -7.87 -26.39 -0.82
C ASN A 266 -7.59 -25.07 -0.11
N ILE A 267 -8.63 -24.35 0.24
CA ILE A 267 -8.54 -23.01 0.89
C ILE A 267 -9.73 -22.79 1.80
N THR A 268 -9.46 -22.19 2.97
CA THR A 268 -10.53 -21.68 3.84
C THR A 268 -10.53 -20.16 3.82
N TYR A 269 -11.55 -19.56 3.26
CA TYR A 269 -11.78 -18.13 3.35
C TYR A 269 -12.31 -17.75 4.73
N LYS A 270 -11.67 -16.81 5.39
CA LYS A 270 -12.18 -16.18 6.61
C LYS A 270 -12.75 -14.83 6.23
N ILE A 271 -14.08 -14.76 6.13
CA ILE A 271 -14.79 -13.51 5.85
C ILE A 271 -14.92 -12.75 7.17
N LEU A 272 -14.14 -11.70 7.32
CA LEU A 272 -14.00 -10.93 8.56
C LEU A 272 -15.05 -9.82 8.58
N TYR A 273 -16.30 -10.19 8.94
CA TYR A 273 -17.41 -9.27 9.01
C TYR A 273 -17.31 -8.40 10.27
N ASN A 274 -16.96 -7.14 10.10
CA ASN A 274 -16.81 -6.19 11.20
C ASN A 274 -17.76 -4.98 11.10
N ASP A 275 -18.70 -5.02 10.17
CA ASP A 275 -19.75 -4.03 9.93
C ASP A 275 -19.20 -2.63 9.64
N ALA A 276 -18.05 -2.54 9.02
CA ALA A 276 -17.44 -1.27 8.64
C ALA A 276 -16.28 -1.41 7.66
N VAL A 277 -16.14 -0.48 6.72
CA VAL A 277 -14.90 -0.24 5.98
C VAL A 277 -13.95 0.52 6.92
N ALA A 278 -13.32 -0.24 7.83
CA ALA A 278 -12.73 0.30 9.05
C ALA A 278 -11.48 1.16 8.80
N MET A 279 -10.62 0.76 7.84
CA MET A 279 -9.33 1.42 7.60
C MET A 279 -9.48 2.85 7.09
N THR A 280 -10.52 3.14 6.34
CA THR A 280 -10.77 4.45 5.72
C THR A 280 -11.70 5.36 6.51
N GLY A 281 -12.10 4.98 7.73
CA GLY A 281 -12.88 5.82 8.63
C GLY A 281 -14.20 5.22 9.11
N GLY A 282 -14.49 3.96 8.79
CA GLY A 282 -15.66 3.25 9.29
C GLY A 282 -16.94 3.56 8.52
N GLN A 283 -16.82 3.65 7.19
CA GLN A 283 -17.98 3.73 6.31
C GLN A 283 -18.79 2.43 6.38
N HIS A 284 -20.09 2.52 6.20
CA HIS A 284 -20.94 1.34 6.03
C HIS A 284 -20.65 0.63 4.71
N ASN A 285 -20.85 -0.67 4.68
CA ASN A 285 -20.80 -1.43 3.43
C ASN A 285 -21.97 -0.99 2.53
N GLU A 286 -21.69 -0.72 1.26
CA GLU A 286 -22.71 -0.34 0.29
C GLU A 286 -23.66 -1.51 0.03
N GLY A 287 -24.94 -1.19 -0.29
CA GLY A 287 -25.96 -2.17 -0.66
C GLY A 287 -26.49 -3.02 0.51
N ASP A 288 -26.31 -2.56 1.75
CA ASP A 288 -26.82 -3.22 2.97
C ASP A 288 -26.37 -4.69 3.08
N LEU A 289 -25.14 -5.00 2.70
CA LEU A 289 -24.58 -6.35 2.84
C LEU A 289 -24.43 -6.68 4.33
N ASP A 290 -25.20 -7.64 4.79
CA ASP A 290 -25.07 -8.19 6.13
C ASP A 290 -24.46 -9.61 6.14
N ALA A 291 -24.14 -10.11 7.33
CA ALA A 291 -23.54 -11.44 7.46
C ALA A 291 -24.48 -12.57 6.97
N TYR A 292 -25.78 -12.38 7.03
CA TYR A 292 -26.78 -13.36 6.56
C TYR A 292 -26.73 -13.51 5.04
N ARG A 293 -26.66 -12.37 4.32
CA ARG A 293 -26.50 -12.36 2.86
C ARG A 293 -25.21 -13.01 2.44
N ILE A 294 -24.10 -12.71 3.13
CA ILE A 294 -22.81 -13.35 2.86
C ILE A 294 -22.92 -14.88 2.95
N VAL A 295 -23.56 -15.40 4.00
CA VAL A 295 -23.77 -16.84 4.18
C VAL A 295 -24.60 -17.44 3.03
N GLU A 296 -25.69 -16.80 2.67
CA GLU A 296 -26.54 -17.30 1.58
C GLU A 296 -25.86 -17.22 0.22
N GLU A 297 -25.09 -16.18 -0.06
CA GLU A 297 -24.29 -16.07 -1.28
C GLU A 297 -23.21 -17.16 -1.36
N LEU A 298 -22.49 -17.44 -0.26
CA LEU A 298 -21.49 -18.51 -0.21
C LEU A 298 -22.12 -19.88 -0.47
N LYS A 299 -23.30 -20.15 0.10
CA LYS A 299 -24.08 -21.37 -0.18
C LYS A 299 -24.47 -21.46 -1.66
N ALA A 300 -25.01 -20.37 -2.21
CA ALA A 300 -25.44 -20.32 -3.60
C ALA A 300 -24.27 -20.52 -4.57
N MET A 301 -23.06 -20.10 -4.21
CA MET A 301 -21.82 -20.36 -4.97
C MET A 301 -21.35 -21.81 -4.85
N GLY A 302 -21.90 -22.62 -3.95
CA GLY A 302 -21.53 -24.02 -3.78
C GLY A 302 -20.47 -24.30 -2.70
N VAL A 303 -20.22 -23.35 -1.79
CA VAL A 303 -19.37 -23.60 -0.61
C VAL A 303 -20.12 -24.55 0.34
N LYS A 304 -19.63 -25.78 0.45
CA LYS A 304 -20.29 -26.85 1.22
C LYS A 304 -19.97 -26.80 2.73
N ASN A 305 -18.71 -26.47 3.06
CA ASN A 305 -18.22 -26.39 4.43
C ASN A 305 -18.20 -24.93 4.84
N LEU A 306 -19.19 -24.51 5.59
CA LEU A 306 -19.44 -23.13 5.98
C LEU A 306 -19.78 -23.04 7.47
N ALA A 307 -19.04 -22.23 8.22
CA ALA A 307 -19.30 -21.92 9.60
C ALA A 307 -19.52 -20.42 9.81
N VAL A 308 -20.33 -20.10 10.79
CA VAL A 308 -20.45 -18.77 11.38
C VAL A 308 -19.79 -18.80 12.75
N VAL A 309 -18.88 -17.87 12.99
CA VAL A 309 -18.23 -17.67 14.30
C VAL A 309 -18.54 -16.26 14.77
N TYR A 310 -19.14 -16.08 15.92
CA TYR A 310 -19.63 -14.78 16.39
C TYR A 310 -19.19 -14.44 17.81
N ASP A 311 -19.11 -13.16 18.13
CA ASP A 311 -18.93 -12.68 19.49
C ASP A 311 -20.32 -12.57 20.15
N GLN A 312 -20.50 -13.16 21.33
CA GLN A 312 -21.78 -13.16 22.10
C GLN A 312 -22.34 -11.76 22.39
N LYS A 313 -21.52 -10.72 22.30
CA LYS A 313 -21.93 -9.32 22.52
C LYS A 313 -22.50 -8.65 21.28
N GLU A 314 -22.48 -9.33 20.14
CA GLU A 314 -23.09 -8.84 18.91
C GLU A 314 -24.59 -9.16 18.90
N ASP A 315 -25.37 -8.22 18.40
CA ASP A 315 -26.80 -8.40 18.17
C ASP A 315 -27.01 -9.19 16.87
N VAL A 316 -26.99 -10.52 16.98
CA VAL A 316 -27.07 -11.45 15.85
C VAL A 316 -28.22 -12.42 16.06
N ASP A 317 -29.18 -12.44 15.16
CA ASP A 317 -30.23 -13.44 15.13
C ASP A 317 -29.73 -14.77 14.55
N LEU A 318 -29.27 -15.66 15.40
CA LEU A 318 -28.73 -16.95 15.03
C LEU A 318 -29.72 -17.84 14.25
N SER A 319 -31.04 -17.64 14.43
CA SER A 319 -32.07 -18.44 13.73
C SER A 319 -32.09 -18.24 12.21
N ARG A 320 -31.50 -17.14 11.74
CA ARG A 320 -31.37 -16.82 10.31
C ARG A 320 -30.27 -17.62 9.61
N PHE A 321 -29.30 -18.17 10.35
CA PHE A 321 -28.22 -18.99 9.77
C PHE A 321 -28.64 -20.47 9.65
N LYS A 322 -29.49 -20.79 8.69
CA LYS A 322 -30.00 -22.15 8.50
C LYS A 322 -28.99 -23.01 7.77
N GLY A 323 -28.74 -24.21 8.27
CA GLY A 323 -27.93 -25.22 7.58
C GLY A 323 -26.42 -24.90 7.53
N VAL A 324 -25.90 -24.15 8.50
CA VAL A 324 -24.49 -23.89 8.71
C VAL A 324 -24.10 -24.14 10.16
N GLU A 325 -22.84 -24.45 10.40
CA GLU A 325 -22.31 -24.58 11.75
C GLU A 325 -22.23 -23.19 12.42
N ILE A 326 -22.62 -23.10 13.69
CA ILE A 326 -22.60 -21.83 14.44
C ILE A 326 -21.76 -22.05 15.70
N HIS A 327 -20.77 -21.20 15.87
CA HIS A 327 -19.80 -21.30 16.98
C HIS A 327 -19.58 -19.94 17.63
N GLU A 328 -19.29 -19.95 18.93
CA GLU A 328 -18.85 -18.75 19.62
C GLU A 328 -17.39 -18.41 19.29
N ARG A 329 -17.02 -17.15 19.44
CA ARG A 329 -15.67 -16.64 19.16
C ARG A 329 -14.55 -17.47 19.83
N ALA A 330 -14.77 -17.98 21.04
CA ALA A 330 -13.83 -18.80 21.77
C ALA A 330 -13.48 -20.12 21.03
N GLU A 331 -14.40 -20.62 20.21
CA GLU A 331 -14.26 -21.85 19.44
C GLU A 331 -13.47 -21.65 18.13
N MET A 332 -13.16 -20.44 17.75
CA MET A 332 -12.46 -20.14 16.48
C MET A 332 -11.21 -21.01 16.24
N PRO A 333 -10.33 -21.27 17.24
CA PRO A 333 -9.17 -22.13 17.02
C PRO A 333 -9.56 -23.58 16.65
N ASN A 334 -10.62 -24.12 17.27
CA ASN A 334 -11.09 -25.49 17.00
C ASN A 334 -11.75 -25.58 15.63
N VAL A 335 -12.57 -24.58 15.27
CA VAL A 335 -13.20 -24.48 13.95
C VAL A 335 -12.11 -24.46 12.86
N GLN A 336 -11.08 -23.63 13.01
CA GLN A 336 -9.99 -23.57 12.03
C GLN A 336 -9.24 -24.91 11.95
N LYS A 337 -8.98 -25.61 13.07
CA LYS A 337 -8.37 -26.94 13.07
C LYS A 337 -9.19 -27.99 12.31
N ALA A 338 -10.50 -27.90 12.36
CA ALA A 338 -11.39 -28.75 11.58
C ALA A 338 -11.38 -28.35 10.09
N TYR A 339 -11.51 -27.07 9.81
CA TYR A 339 -11.66 -26.54 8.45
C TYR A 339 -10.42 -26.71 7.57
N ARG A 340 -9.21 -26.67 8.14
CA ARG A 340 -7.98 -26.94 7.37
C ARG A 340 -7.89 -28.34 6.78
N LYS A 341 -8.74 -29.28 7.23
CA LYS A 341 -8.77 -30.68 6.76
C LYS A 341 -9.75 -30.87 5.59
N HIS A 342 -10.62 -29.90 5.33
CA HIS A 342 -11.57 -29.99 4.21
C HIS A 342 -10.84 -29.89 2.86
N LYS A 343 -11.27 -30.68 1.91
CA LYS A 343 -10.82 -30.59 0.52
C LYS A 343 -11.72 -29.62 -0.24
N GLY A 344 -11.10 -28.82 -1.08
CA GLY A 344 -11.76 -27.75 -1.82
C GLY A 344 -11.93 -26.49 -0.99
N VAL A 345 -12.87 -25.64 -1.40
CA VAL A 345 -13.15 -24.36 -0.77
C VAL A 345 -14.07 -24.51 0.43
N SER A 346 -13.66 -23.96 1.56
CA SER A 346 -14.49 -23.78 2.75
C SER A 346 -14.49 -22.33 3.19
N ALA A 347 -15.43 -21.92 4.05
CA ALA A 347 -15.49 -20.56 4.53
C ALA A 347 -15.92 -20.47 6.01
N ILE A 348 -15.39 -19.47 6.70
CA ILE A 348 -15.75 -19.08 8.06
C ILE A 348 -16.17 -17.61 8.02
N VAL A 349 -17.43 -17.33 8.30
CA VAL A 349 -17.91 -15.95 8.46
C VAL A 349 -17.74 -15.56 9.91
N TYR A 350 -16.78 -14.69 10.18
CA TYR A 350 -16.46 -14.23 11.53
C TYR A 350 -17.12 -12.90 11.81
N ILE A 351 -18.04 -12.87 12.78
CA ILE A 351 -18.88 -11.71 13.07
C ILE A 351 -18.44 -11.07 14.38
N GLN A 352 -17.82 -9.90 14.28
CA GLN A 352 -17.48 -9.06 15.42
C GLN A 352 -17.25 -7.62 14.96
N THR A 353 -18.04 -6.69 15.47
CA THR A 353 -17.97 -5.27 15.11
C THR A 353 -16.59 -4.67 15.35
N CYS A 354 -16.14 -3.81 14.46
CA CYS A 354 -14.89 -3.05 14.57
C CYS A 354 -14.78 -2.31 15.92
N ALA A 355 -13.63 -2.39 16.58
CA ALA A 355 -13.43 -1.77 17.90
C ALA A 355 -13.60 -0.25 17.87
N ALA A 356 -13.22 0.42 16.78
CA ALA A 356 -13.41 1.86 16.60
C ALA A 356 -14.90 2.20 16.45
N GLU A 357 -15.65 1.37 15.71
CA GLU A 357 -17.11 1.50 15.59
C GLU A 357 -17.80 1.26 16.93
N LYS A 358 -17.44 0.22 17.68
CA LYS A 358 -17.98 0.00 19.03
C LYS A 358 -17.83 1.24 19.91
N ARG A 359 -16.65 1.89 19.88
CA ARG A 359 -16.42 3.14 20.63
C ARG A 359 -17.32 4.29 20.17
N ARG A 360 -17.50 4.46 18.84
CA ARG A 360 -18.40 5.49 18.29
C ARG A 360 -19.87 5.22 18.68
N ARG A 361 -20.31 3.97 18.56
CA ARG A 361 -21.67 3.53 18.92
C ARG A 361 -21.94 3.69 20.42
N ARG A 362 -20.98 3.34 21.29
CA ARG A 362 -21.07 3.57 22.74
C ARG A 362 -21.25 5.04 23.09
N LYS A 363 -20.47 5.94 22.50
CA LYS A 363 -20.62 7.38 22.70
C LYS A 363 -22.01 7.91 22.31
N ARG A 364 -22.75 7.18 21.48
CA ARG A 364 -24.10 7.51 21.03
C ARG A 364 -25.18 6.67 21.73
N GLY A 365 -24.84 5.85 22.71
CA GLY A 365 -25.77 4.93 23.38
C GLY A 365 -26.27 3.77 22.52
N LEU A 366 -25.61 3.49 21.38
CA LEU A 366 -26.03 2.46 20.41
C LEU A 366 -25.30 1.12 20.55
N PHE A 367 -24.44 0.98 21.55
CA PHE A 367 -23.73 -0.26 21.86
C PHE A 367 -23.47 -0.33 23.37
N PRO A 368 -23.62 -1.51 24.01
CA PRO A 368 -23.44 -1.64 25.45
C PRO A 368 -21.98 -1.35 25.86
N ASP A 369 -21.82 -0.72 27.01
CA ASP A 369 -20.52 -0.55 27.64
C ASP A 369 -19.95 -1.90 28.09
N PRO A 370 -18.61 -2.07 28.11
CA PRO A 370 -18.01 -3.29 28.60
C PRO A 370 -18.29 -3.44 30.11
N ASP A 371 -18.78 -4.60 30.49
CA ASP A 371 -19.06 -5.02 31.88
C ASP A 371 -17.77 -5.32 32.67
N LYS A 372 -16.68 -5.61 31.98
CA LYS A 372 -15.36 -5.90 32.56
C LYS A 372 -14.29 -5.08 31.86
N ARG A 373 -13.27 -4.70 32.61
CA ARG A 373 -12.06 -4.05 32.11
C ARG A 373 -10.84 -4.79 32.64
N VAL A 374 -9.78 -4.82 31.82
CA VAL A 374 -8.47 -5.30 32.30
C VAL A 374 -7.88 -4.24 33.22
N PHE A 375 -7.40 -4.66 34.35
CA PHE A 375 -6.66 -3.86 35.31
C PHE A 375 -5.31 -4.51 35.53
N ILE A 376 -4.24 -3.74 35.40
CA ILE A 376 -2.88 -4.17 35.72
C ILE A 376 -2.53 -3.50 37.06
N ASN A 377 -2.27 -4.33 38.05
CA ASN A 377 -1.80 -3.81 39.34
C ASN A 377 -0.30 -3.52 39.23
N GLU A 378 0.05 -2.23 39.24
CA GLU A 378 1.43 -1.78 39.10
C GLU A 378 2.33 -2.23 40.24
N ASP A 379 1.78 -2.48 41.46
CA ASP A 379 2.53 -2.95 42.62
C ASP A 379 3.05 -4.38 42.48
N VAL A 380 2.45 -5.19 41.61
CA VAL A 380 2.83 -6.58 41.36
C VAL A 380 3.27 -6.86 39.93
N CYS A 381 3.19 -5.86 39.06
CA CYS A 381 3.59 -5.99 37.66
C CYS A 381 5.13 -5.96 37.55
N GLU A 382 5.70 -7.02 37.04
CA GLU A 382 7.16 -7.12 36.80
C GLU A 382 7.62 -6.44 35.50
N GLY A 383 6.71 -5.86 34.73
CA GLY A 383 7.02 -5.18 33.47
C GLY A 383 7.53 -6.10 32.35
N CYS A 384 7.24 -7.39 32.42
CA CYS A 384 7.75 -8.40 31.47
C CYS A 384 7.21 -8.22 30.02
N GLY A 385 6.13 -7.44 29.82
CA GLY A 385 5.54 -7.18 28.52
C GLY A 385 4.73 -8.33 27.90
N ASP A 386 4.64 -9.49 28.58
CA ASP A 386 3.96 -10.68 28.05
C ASP A 386 2.47 -10.42 27.71
N CYS A 387 1.78 -9.61 28.52
CA CYS A 387 0.40 -9.21 28.22
C CYS A 387 0.28 -8.48 26.86
N GLY A 388 1.24 -7.64 26.50
CA GLY A 388 1.31 -6.98 25.20
C GLY A 388 1.54 -7.98 24.06
N VAL A 389 2.49 -8.89 24.25
CA VAL A 389 2.80 -9.95 23.27
C VAL A 389 1.61 -10.87 23.03
N GLN A 390 0.97 -11.35 24.10
CA GLN A 390 -0.16 -12.28 24.03
C GLN A 390 -1.42 -11.63 23.43
N SER A 391 -1.72 -10.38 23.81
CA SER A 391 -2.89 -9.69 23.32
C SER A 391 -2.66 -8.97 21.98
N ASN A 392 -1.43 -8.66 21.64
CA ASN A 392 -1.05 -7.77 20.54
C ASN A 392 -1.84 -6.44 20.61
N CYS A 393 -1.98 -5.88 21.79
CA CYS A 393 -2.79 -4.70 22.07
C CYS A 393 -1.93 -3.58 22.65
N VAL A 394 -1.89 -2.44 21.97
CA VAL A 394 -1.15 -1.24 22.40
C VAL A 394 -1.72 -0.55 23.64
N ALA A 395 -2.84 -1.03 24.18
CA ALA A 395 -3.49 -0.48 25.35
C ALA A 395 -3.13 -1.21 26.64
N VAL A 396 -2.20 -2.16 26.57
CA VAL A 396 -1.74 -2.96 27.70
C VAL A 396 -0.26 -2.70 27.90
#